data_b4017dffd94dd41178eb708f69edaa08
#
_entry.id   b4017dffd94dd41178eb708f69edaa08
#
_cell.length_a   1.000
_cell.length_b   1.000
_cell.length_c   1.000
_cell.angle_alpha   90.00
_cell.angle_beta   90.00
_cell.angle_gamma   90.00
#
_symmetry.space_group_name_H-M   'P 1'
#
loop_
_entity.id
_entity.type
_entity.pdbx_description
1 polymer ?
#
loop_
_entity_poly.entity_id
_entity_poly.type
_entity_poly.pdbx_seq_one_letter_code
_entity_poly.pdbx_strand_id
1 'polypeptide(L)'
;GTTGTAWMFAALYQDTKKEEYLELAKEGLTYAMNIAVGDENGRLIPYQDHPVTGPTYDKYYLSTCHGPVGSTLAFRELYEITGEEIYRNWTVELSRGIVRAGAPEKHSWGFWNCQCQCCGTAGILEHFAAMYEYTGEKEFYDYMIRTADVMLSDSDHRTPGLRTWYDSWWRTIPTRVVSYPGLYV
;
A
#
# COMPACT_ATOMS: atom_id res chain seq x y z
N GLY A 1 -1.25 -11.07 5.20
CA GLY A 1 -2.72 -11.18 5.28
C GLY A 1 -3.30 -11.82 4.03
N THR A 2 -4.64 -11.87 3.91
CA THR A 2 -5.35 -12.60 2.85
C THR A 2 -4.90 -12.23 1.43
N THR A 3 -4.70 -10.94 1.14
CA THR A 3 -4.21 -10.50 -0.19
C THR A 3 -2.80 -11.01 -0.50
N GLY A 4 -1.90 -11.07 0.49
CA GLY A 4 -0.57 -11.64 0.31
C GLY A 4 -0.59 -13.16 0.12
N THR A 5 -1.52 -13.87 0.78
CA THR A 5 -1.75 -15.31 0.56
C THR A 5 -2.30 -15.55 -0.84
N ALA A 6 -3.25 -14.73 -1.30
CA ALA A 6 -3.78 -14.78 -2.67
C ALA A 6 -2.67 -14.56 -3.71
N TRP A 7 -1.79 -13.59 -3.47
CA TRP A 7 -0.64 -13.34 -4.34
C TRP A 7 0.29 -14.55 -4.43
N MET A 8 0.60 -15.19 -3.30
CA MET A 8 1.39 -16.42 -3.29
C MET A 8 0.73 -17.53 -4.12
N PHE A 9 -0.59 -17.74 -4.00
CA PHE A 9 -1.29 -18.73 -4.81
C PHE A 9 -1.30 -18.38 -6.31
N ALA A 10 -1.41 -17.10 -6.66
CA ALA A 10 -1.27 -16.66 -8.04
C ALA A 10 0.11 -17.01 -8.62
N ALA A 11 1.19 -16.78 -7.86
CA ALA A 11 2.54 -17.18 -8.27
C ALA A 11 2.67 -18.70 -8.41
N LEU A 12 2.12 -19.48 -7.47
CA LEU A 12 2.11 -20.94 -7.56
C LEU A 12 1.35 -21.45 -8.81
N TYR A 13 0.26 -20.78 -9.18
CA TYR A 13 -0.44 -21.10 -10.43
C TYR A 13 0.44 -20.82 -11.64
N GLN A 14 1.17 -19.72 -11.67
CA GLN A 14 2.07 -19.41 -12.80
C GLN A 14 3.12 -20.50 -13.00
N ASP A 15 3.68 -21.03 -11.91
CA ASP A 15 4.72 -22.06 -11.96
C ASP A 15 4.17 -23.46 -12.26
N THR A 16 3.02 -23.80 -11.68
CA THR A 16 2.51 -25.18 -11.68
C THR A 16 1.39 -25.44 -12.67
N LYS A 17 0.68 -24.38 -13.09
CA LYS A 17 -0.55 -24.43 -13.91
C LYS A 17 -1.68 -25.24 -13.28
N LYS A 18 -1.68 -25.41 -11.96
CA LYS A 18 -2.75 -26.09 -11.23
C LYS A 18 -3.88 -25.13 -10.94
N GLU A 19 -5.04 -25.35 -11.53
CA GLU A 19 -6.23 -24.49 -11.41
C GLU A 19 -6.66 -24.25 -9.96
N GLU A 20 -6.45 -25.20 -9.07
CA GLU A 20 -6.77 -25.06 -7.65
C GLU A 20 -6.09 -23.81 -7.01
N TYR A 21 -4.87 -23.47 -7.45
CA TYR A 21 -4.17 -22.29 -6.95
C TYR A 21 -4.75 -20.99 -7.48
N LEU A 22 -5.20 -21.00 -8.74
CA LEU A 22 -5.88 -19.84 -9.31
C LEU A 22 -7.21 -19.56 -8.60
N GLU A 23 -7.98 -20.61 -8.33
CA GLU A 23 -9.25 -20.47 -7.60
C GLU A 23 -9.02 -19.94 -6.17
N LEU A 24 -8.04 -20.46 -5.44
CA LEU A 24 -7.67 -19.95 -4.11
C LEU A 24 -7.22 -18.49 -4.13
N ALA A 25 -6.48 -18.08 -5.15
CA ALA A 25 -6.09 -16.69 -5.33
C ALA A 25 -7.31 -15.79 -5.56
N LYS A 26 -8.24 -16.20 -6.43
CA LYS A 26 -9.50 -15.49 -6.71
C LYS A 26 -10.39 -15.40 -5.47
N GLU A 27 -10.53 -16.48 -4.72
CA GLU A 27 -11.30 -16.48 -3.45
C GLU A 27 -10.72 -15.47 -2.46
N GLY A 28 -9.40 -15.45 -2.28
CA GLY A 28 -8.75 -14.51 -1.37
C GLY A 28 -8.96 -13.05 -1.77
N LEU A 29 -8.90 -12.71 -3.07
CA LEU A 29 -9.18 -11.35 -3.53
C LEU A 29 -10.66 -11.02 -3.48
N THR A 30 -11.55 -11.98 -3.75
CA THR A 30 -13.01 -11.78 -3.60
C THR A 30 -13.36 -11.45 -2.16
N TYR A 31 -12.76 -12.15 -1.19
CA TYR A 31 -12.93 -11.80 0.21
C TYR A 31 -12.47 -10.38 0.52
N ALA A 32 -11.28 -9.99 0.04
CA ALA A 32 -10.75 -8.65 0.25
C ALA A 32 -11.64 -7.56 -0.38
N MET A 33 -12.20 -7.83 -1.56
CA MET A 33 -13.17 -6.95 -2.23
C MET A 33 -14.45 -6.77 -1.42
N ASN A 34 -14.96 -7.85 -0.83
CA ASN A 34 -16.21 -7.84 -0.07
C ASN A 34 -16.14 -7.04 1.24
N ILE A 35 -14.96 -6.97 1.87
CA ILE A 35 -14.76 -6.20 3.11
C ILE A 35 -14.25 -4.78 2.88
N ALA A 36 -13.91 -4.42 1.64
CA ALA A 36 -13.39 -3.11 1.31
C ALA A 36 -14.45 -2.01 1.47
N VAL A 37 -13.99 -0.80 1.78
CA VAL A 37 -14.82 0.39 1.87
C VAL A 37 -14.44 1.41 0.81
N GLY A 38 -15.37 2.27 0.42
CA GLY A 38 -15.17 3.28 -0.62
C GLY A 38 -15.85 2.91 -1.94
N ASP A 39 -15.44 3.58 -3.00
CA ASP A 39 -16.01 3.48 -4.34
C ASP A 39 -14.92 3.54 -5.42
N GLU A 40 -15.29 3.64 -6.68
CA GLU A 40 -14.37 3.73 -7.82
C GLU A 40 -13.39 4.91 -7.77
N ASN A 41 -13.67 5.92 -6.94
CA ASN A 41 -12.78 7.07 -6.73
C ASN A 41 -11.76 6.85 -5.60
N GLY A 42 -11.81 5.68 -4.96
CA GLY A 42 -10.82 5.27 -3.97
C GLY A 42 -11.39 4.28 -2.97
N ARG A 43 -10.76 3.11 -2.87
CA ARG A 43 -11.10 2.04 -1.93
C ARG A 43 -9.98 1.76 -0.95
N LEU A 44 -10.36 1.27 0.22
CA LEU A 44 -9.43 0.77 1.23
C LEU A 44 -9.91 -0.57 1.76
N ILE A 45 -8.97 -1.47 2.02
CA ILE A 45 -9.22 -2.73 2.71
C ILE A 45 -8.91 -2.51 4.20
N PRO A 46 -9.83 -2.80 5.12
CA PRO A 46 -9.59 -2.62 6.54
C PRO A 46 -8.46 -3.55 7.04
N TYR A 47 -7.75 -3.10 8.07
CA TYR A 47 -6.70 -3.90 8.69
C TYR A 47 -7.23 -5.21 9.27
N GLN A 48 -8.46 -5.19 9.79
CA GLN A 48 -9.18 -6.33 10.35
C GLN A 48 -10.64 -6.27 9.91
N ASP A 49 -11.23 -7.42 9.61
CA ASP A 49 -12.63 -7.54 9.20
C ASP A 49 -13.59 -7.76 10.39
N HIS A 50 -13.06 -8.19 11.53
CA HIS A 50 -13.85 -8.42 12.74
C HIS A 50 -13.78 -7.22 13.69
N PRO A 51 -14.91 -6.91 14.38
CA PRO A 51 -14.90 -5.91 15.42
C PRO A 51 -14.07 -6.40 16.62
N VAL A 52 -12.78 -6.15 16.56
CA VAL A 52 -11.92 -6.26 17.73
C VAL A 52 -12.14 -5.02 18.55
N THR A 53 -12.65 -5.18 19.75
CA THR A 53 -12.82 -4.07 20.70
C THR A 53 -11.46 -3.46 20.99
N GLY A 54 -11.28 -2.17 20.67
CA GLY A 54 -10.04 -1.46 20.94
C GLY A 54 -9.64 -0.45 19.86
N PRO A 55 -8.49 0.21 20.03
CA PRO A 55 -8.06 1.33 19.19
C PRO A 55 -7.67 0.94 17.74
N THR A 56 -7.84 -0.32 17.35
CA THR A 56 -7.53 -0.82 16.00
C THR A 56 -8.75 -1.05 15.13
N TYR A 57 -9.95 -0.79 15.65
CA TYR A 57 -11.21 -1.14 15.02
C TYR A 57 -11.41 -0.50 13.62
N ASP A 58 -11.11 0.79 13.47
CA ASP A 58 -11.28 1.52 12.22
C ASP A 58 -9.94 1.81 11.52
N LYS A 59 -9.03 0.85 11.57
CA LYS A 59 -7.69 1.07 11.04
C LYS A 59 -7.58 0.70 9.58
N TYR A 60 -7.09 1.66 8.81
CA TYR A 60 -6.65 1.45 7.44
C TYR A 60 -5.17 1.78 7.33
N TYR A 61 -4.37 0.81 6.94
CA TYR A 61 -2.97 1.03 6.59
C TYR A 61 -2.85 1.28 5.11
N LEU A 62 -1.87 2.09 4.71
CA LEU A 62 -1.70 2.49 3.31
C LEU A 62 -0.43 1.93 2.68
N SER A 63 0.33 1.16 3.43
CA SER A 63 1.66 0.70 3.10
C SER A 63 1.68 -0.69 2.44
N THR A 64 2.90 -1.18 2.19
CA THR A 64 3.13 -2.52 1.61
C THR A 64 2.67 -3.63 2.55
N CYS A 65 2.96 -3.53 3.86
CA CYS A 65 2.65 -4.62 4.78
C CYS A 65 1.16 -4.86 4.99
N HIS A 66 0.37 -3.80 5.04
CA HIS A 66 -1.04 -3.86 5.44
C HIS A 66 -1.88 -2.81 4.73
N GLY A 67 -1.75 -2.66 3.43
CA GLY A 67 -2.50 -1.62 2.76
C GLY A 67 -2.56 -1.76 1.24
N PRO A 68 -3.07 -0.73 0.58
CA PRO A 68 -3.21 -0.70 -0.88
C PRO A 68 -1.92 -0.99 -1.61
N VAL A 69 -0.78 -0.43 -1.16
CA VAL A 69 0.52 -0.63 -1.81
C VAL A 69 0.85 -2.12 -1.97
N GLY A 70 0.71 -2.91 -0.90
CA GLY A 70 0.94 -4.35 -0.99
C GLY A 70 -0.21 -5.12 -1.65
N SER A 71 -1.45 -4.72 -1.37
CA SER A 71 -2.62 -5.43 -1.92
C SER A 71 -2.71 -5.35 -3.44
N THR A 72 -2.33 -4.22 -4.04
CA THR A 72 -2.34 -4.04 -5.50
C THR A 72 -1.42 -5.01 -6.24
N LEU A 73 -0.38 -5.52 -5.59
CA LEU A 73 0.50 -6.54 -6.20
C LEU A 73 -0.30 -7.81 -6.56
N ALA A 74 -1.16 -8.26 -5.65
CA ALA A 74 -2.00 -9.43 -5.90
C ALA A 74 -3.05 -9.19 -6.97
N PHE A 75 -3.68 -8.01 -6.99
CA PHE A 75 -4.65 -7.65 -8.03
C PHE A 75 -4.00 -7.53 -9.41
N ARG A 76 -2.83 -6.90 -9.52
CA ARG A 76 -2.07 -6.82 -10.77
C ARG A 76 -1.69 -8.20 -11.28
N GLU A 77 -1.18 -9.07 -10.42
CA GLU A 77 -0.81 -10.44 -10.75
C GLU A 77 -2.00 -11.21 -11.33
N LEU A 78 -3.18 -11.13 -10.70
CA LEU A 78 -4.37 -11.79 -11.22
C LEU A 78 -4.86 -11.19 -12.54
N TYR A 79 -4.71 -9.88 -12.74
CA TYR A 79 -4.99 -9.28 -14.05
C TYR A 79 -4.05 -9.83 -15.13
N GLU A 80 -2.76 -9.93 -14.85
CA GLU A 80 -1.77 -10.45 -15.79
C GLU A 80 -2.03 -11.93 -16.16
N ILE A 81 -2.51 -12.72 -15.19
CA ILE A 81 -2.85 -14.13 -15.40
C ILE A 81 -4.15 -14.31 -16.16
N THR A 82 -5.19 -13.54 -15.83
CA THR A 82 -6.56 -13.81 -16.27
C THR A 82 -7.06 -12.87 -17.37
N GLY A 83 -6.51 -11.66 -17.45
CA GLY A 83 -7.04 -10.59 -18.31
C GLY A 83 -8.37 -10.00 -17.83
N GLU A 84 -8.83 -10.36 -16.62
CA GLU A 84 -10.12 -9.89 -16.08
C GLU A 84 -10.01 -8.44 -15.59
N GLU A 85 -10.66 -7.51 -16.28
CA GLU A 85 -10.58 -6.05 -15.99
C GLU A 85 -10.95 -5.66 -14.56
N ILE A 86 -11.72 -6.49 -13.86
CA ILE A 86 -12.05 -6.23 -12.46
C ILE A 86 -10.79 -6.06 -11.60
N TYR A 87 -9.76 -6.88 -11.81
CA TYR A 87 -8.52 -6.80 -11.03
C TYR A 87 -7.71 -5.55 -11.36
N ARG A 88 -7.70 -5.13 -12.63
CA ARG A 88 -7.07 -3.87 -13.04
C ARG A 88 -7.78 -2.67 -12.41
N ASN A 89 -9.11 -2.65 -12.44
CA ASN A 89 -9.89 -1.58 -11.85
C ASN A 89 -9.64 -1.48 -10.33
N TRP A 90 -9.64 -2.61 -9.63
CA TRP A 90 -9.35 -2.63 -8.19
C TRP A 90 -7.94 -2.14 -7.86
N THR A 91 -6.95 -2.41 -8.72
CA THR A 91 -5.59 -1.87 -8.57
C THR A 91 -5.60 -0.34 -8.59
N VAL A 92 -6.30 0.26 -9.55
CA VAL A 92 -6.45 1.72 -9.67
C VAL A 92 -7.24 2.31 -8.49
N GLU A 93 -8.37 1.70 -8.15
CA GLU A 93 -9.24 2.16 -7.07
C GLU A 93 -8.55 2.11 -5.69
N LEU A 94 -7.80 1.06 -5.40
CA LEU A 94 -6.99 0.94 -4.19
C LEU A 94 -5.87 2.01 -4.15
N SER A 95 -5.24 2.29 -5.28
CA SER A 95 -4.20 3.32 -5.38
C SER A 95 -4.77 4.72 -5.13
N ARG A 96 -5.95 5.04 -5.67
CA ARG A 96 -6.68 6.27 -5.37
C ARG A 96 -7.10 6.35 -3.90
N GLY A 97 -7.39 5.22 -3.27
CA GLY A 97 -7.70 5.13 -1.84
C GLY A 97 -6.62 5.71 -0.93
N ILE A 98 -5.34 5.59 -1.32
CA ILE A 98 -4.20 6.18 -0.60
C ILE A 98 -4.35 7.70 -0.51
N VAL A 99 -4.63 8.34 -1.64
CA VAL A 99 -4.79 9.81 -1.73
C VAL A 99 -6.06 10.26 -1.01
N ARG A 100 -7.16 9.52 -1.19
CA ARG A 100 -8.44 9.81 -0.52
C ARG A 100 -8.32 9.75 1.01
N ALA A 101 -7.46 8.90 1.54
CA ALA A 101 -7.14 8.85 2.97
C ALA A 101 -6.33 10.07 3.46
N GLY A 102 -5.75 10.83 2.54
CA GLY A 102 -5.02 12.06 2.80
C GLY A 102 -3.50 11.94 2.74
N ALA A 103 -2.95 10.77 2.37
CA ALA A 103 -1.53 10.61 2.14
C ALA A 103 -1.10 11.34 0.84
N PRO A 104 0.14 11.84 0.77
CA PRO A 104 1.22 11.69 1.76
C PRO A 104 1.18 12.71 2.90
N GLU A 105 0.36 13.76 2.87
CA GLU A 105 0.43 14.90 3.79
C GLU A 105 -0.15 14.58 5.17
N LYS A 106 -1.08 13.64 5.26
CA LYS A 106 -1.66 13.23 6.53
C LYS A 106 -1.03 11.95 7.05
N HIS A 107 -0.50 12.04 8.26
CA HIS A 107 -0.15 10.90 9.07
C HIS A 107 -1.35 10.56 9.96
N SER A 108 -2.11 9.56 9.60
CA SER A 108 -3.30 9.09 10.31
C SER A 108 -3.09 7.68 10.84
N TRP A 109 -4.11 7.11 11.46
CA TRP A 109 -4.11 5.71 11.86
C TRP A 109 -3.83 4.72 10.72
N GLY A 110 -4.20 5.05 9.50
CA GLY A 110 -3.95 4.24 8.32
C GLY A 110 -2.63 4.55 7.60
N PHE A 111 -1.98 5.63 7.96
CA PHE A 111 -0.70 6.03 7.42
C PHE A 111 0.28 6.24 8.57
N TRP A 112 1.23 5.39 8.71
CA TRP A 112 2.18 5.43 9.80
C TRP A 112 3.16 6.59 9.62
N ASN A 113 3.51 7.23 10.70
CA ASN A 113 4.44 8.34 10.71
C ASN A 113 5.88 7.84 10.56
N CYS A 114 6.19 7.25 9.40
CA CYS A 114 7.50 6.73 9.06
C CYS A 114 7.80 6.94 7.57
N GLN A 115 9.08 6.90 7.23
CA GLN A 115 9.58 7.18 5.89
C GLN A 115 10.10 5.93 5.15
N CYS A 116 10.09 4.77 5.81
CA CYS A 116 10.64 3.54 5.24
C CYS A 116 9.80 2.99 4.07
N GLN A 117 10.40 2.10 3.28
CA GLN A 117 9.73 1.47 2.15
C GLN A 117 8.58 0.55 2.56
N CYS A 118 8.76 -0.23 3.63
CA CYS A 118 7.77 -1.22 4.04
C CYS A 118 6.47 -0.60 4.56
N CYS A 119 6.58 0.40 5.43
CA CYS A 119 5.45 0.91 6.20
C CYS A 119 5.16 2.39 5.98
N GLY A 120 5.97 3.09 5.19
CA GLY A 120 5.96 4.54 5.15
C GLY A 120 5.88 5.15 3.75
N THR A 121 6.24 6.42 3.71
CA THR A 121 6.08 7.29 2.54
C THR A 121 6.93 6.84 1.36
N ALA A 122 8.13 6.26 1.60
CA ALA A 122 8.96 5.73 0.51
C ALA A 122 8.28 4.61 -0.28
N GLY A 123 7.57 3.70 0.40
CA GLY A 123 6.79 2.66 -0.28
C GLY A 123 5.61 3.22 -1.07
N ILE A 124 4.97 4.28 -0.57
CA ILE A 124 3.91 4.98 -1.30
C ILE A 124 4.47 5.68 -2.54
N LEU A 125 5.64 6.31 -2.44
CA LEU A 125 6.32 6.92 -3.59
C LEU A 125 6.63 5.90 -4.68
N GLU A 126 7.25 4.78 -4.29
CA GLU A 126 7.56 3.67 -5.21
C GLU A 126 6.29 3.12 -5.87
N HIS A 127 5.22 2.97 -5.09
CA HIS A 127 3.93 2.52 -5.60
C HIS A 127 3.36 3.45 -6.68
N PHE A 128 3.35 4.77 -6.46
CA PHE A 128 2.85 5.70 -7.47
C PHE A 128 3.72 5.74 -8.72
N ALA A 129 5.04 5.57 -8.60
CA ALA A 129 5.92 5.40 -9.74
C ALA A 129 5.53 4.15 -10.55
N ALA A 130 5.38 3.02 -9.88
CA ALA A 130 4.94 1.77 -10.51
C ALA A 130 3.53 1.86 -11.13
N MET A 131 2.61 2.60 -10.50
CA MET A 131 1.27 2.83 -11.04
C MET A 131 1.28 3.70 -12.29
N TYR A 132 2.14 4.72 -12.34
CA TYR A 132 2.33 5.52 -13.54
C TYR A 132 2.88 4.67 -14.69
N GLU A 133 3.89 3.84 -14.43
CA GLU A 133 4.42 2.91 -15.43
C GLU A 133 3.37 1.90 -15.91
N TYR A 134 2.53 1.42 -15.01
CA TYR A 134 1.50 0.42 -15.30
C TYR A 134 0.31 0.97 -16.10
N THR A 135 -0.14 2.19 -15.78
CA THR A 135 -1.37 2.76 -16.36
C THR A 135 -1.13 3.82 -17.43
N GLY A 136 -0.02 4.54 -17.36
CA GLY A 136 0.25 5.76 -18.13
C GLY A 136 -0.57 6.96 -17.68
N GLU A 137 -1.37 6.85 -16.61
CA GLU A 137 -2.26 7.90 -16.13
C GLU A 137 -1.49 9.01 -15.40
N LYS A 138 -1.64 10.23 -15.88
CA LYS A 138 -0.93 11.41 -15.35
C LYS A 138 -1.18 11.63 -13.84
N GLU A 139 -2.35 11.25 -13.34
CA GLU A 139 -2.66 11.40 -11.92
C GLU A 139 -1.62 10.68 -11.02
N PHE A 140 -1.16 9.48 -11.40
CA PHE A 140 -0.16 8.75 -10.62
C PHE A 140 1.22 9.39 -10.68
N TYR A 141 1.57 10.00 -11.81
CA TYR A 141 2.77 10.83 -11.88
C TYR A 141 2.67 12.04 -10.92
N ASP A 142 1.54 12.73 -10.92
CA ASP A 142 1.34 13.88 -10.03
C ASP A 142 1.39 13.48 -8.56
N TYR A 143 0.82 12.32 -8.20
CA TYR A 143 0.92 11.77 -6.84
C TYR A 143 2.34 11.37 -6.47
N MET A 144 3.09 10.78 -7.41
CA MET A 144 4.50 10.44 -7.22
C MET A 144 5.33 11.70 -6.90
N ILE A 145 5.22 12.75 -7.71
CA ILE A 145 5.95 14.01 -7.48
C ILE A 145 5.56 14.63 -6.14
N ARG A 146 4.28 14.72 -5.85
CA ARG A 146 3.77 15.24 -4.57
C ARG A 146 4.30 14.44 -3.37
N THR A 147 4.39 13.12 -3.47
CA THR A 147 4.95 12.28 -2.42
C THR A 147 6.45 12.51 -2.25
N ALA A 148 7.18 12.67 -3.34
CA ALA A 148 8.61 13.00 -3.31
C ALA A 148 8.85 14.37 -2.63
N ASP A 149 8.03 15.38 -2.93
CA ASP A 149 8.13 16.70 -2.33
C ASP A 149 7.91 16.66 -0.80
N VAL A 150 6.92 15.88 -0.34
CA VAL A 150 6.69 15.66 1.10
C VAL A 150 7.90 14.99 1.74
N MET A 151 8.42 13.92 1.15
CA MET A 151 9.63 13.26 1.66
C MET A 151 10.84 14.18 1.73
N LEU A 152 11.01 15.04 0.73
CA LEU A 152 12.10 16.01 0.73
C LEU A 152 11.91 17.06 1.84
N SER A 153 10.69 17.51 2.06
CA SER A 153 10.39 18.48 3.13
C SER A 153 10.60 17.90 4.53
N ASP A 154 10.33 16.60 4.69
CA ASP A 154 10.50 15.88 5.96
C ASP A 154 11.95 15.48 6.25
N SER A 155 12.85 15.68 5.30
CA SER A 155 14.26 15.31 5.48
C SER A 155 14.99 16.23 6.45
N ASP A 156 15.81 15.66 7.32
CA ASP A 156 16.78 16.40 8.13
C ASP A 156 18.05 16.68 7.31
N HIS A 157 18.38 17.94 7.14
CA HIS A 157 19.57 18.40 6.39
C HIS A 157 20.45 19.33 7.22
N ARG A 158 20.35 19.28 8.55
CA ARG A 158 21.18 20.09 9.46
C ARG A 158 22.67 19.76 9.38
N THR A 159 23.01 18.55 8.96
CA THR A 159 24.40 18.18 8.68
C THR A 159 24.75 18.49 7.23
N PRO A 160 25.73 19.37 6.94
CA PRO A 160 26.09 19.71 5.58
C PRO A 160 26.44 18.49 4.71
N GLY A 161 25.85 18.40 3.52
CA GLY A 161 26.07 17.31 2.57
C GLY A 161 25.34 16.00 2.89
N LEU A 162 24.57 15.93 3.97
CA LEU A 162 23.79 14.75 4.35
C LEU A 162 22.28 15.07 4.41
N ARG A 163 21.48 14.08 4.07
CA ARG A 163 20.04 14.06 4.33
C ARG A 163 19.70 12.76 5.06
N THR A 164 18.88 12.87 6.08
CA THR A 164 18.39 11.72 6.84
C THR A 164 16.89 11.85 7.05
N TRP A 165 16.25 10.71 7.22
CA TRP A 165 14.83 10.63 7.54
C TRP A 165 14.68 9.88 8.85
N TYR A 166 13.68 10.29 9.63
CA TYR A 166 13.40 9.71 10.93
C TYR A 166 12.12 8.91 10.86
N ASP A 167 12.14 7.74 11.46
CA ASP A 167 10.98 6.91 11.64
C ASP A 167 10.46 6.98 13.07
N SER A 168 9.17 6.84 13.22
CA SER A 168 8.55 6.72 14.53
C SER A 168 8.88 5.34 15.11
N TRP A 169 9.59 5.31 16.25
CA TRP A 169 9.92 4.07 16.95
C TRP A 169 8.68 3.24 17.28
N TRP A 170 7.65 3.95 17.77
CA TRP A 170 6.35 3.38 17.99
C TRP A 170 5.37 4.05 17.02
N ARG A 171 4.77 3.29 16.15
CA ARG A 171 3.83 3.79 15.14
C ARG A 171 2.65 4.57 15.71
N THR A 172 2.39 4.39 17.01
CA THR A 172 1.36 5.11 17.77
C THR A 172 1.90 6.26 18.62
N ILE A 173 3.22 6.45 18.69
CA ILE A 173 3.87 7.49 19.50
C ILE A 173 4.80 8.31 18.59
N PRO A 174 4.27 9.33 17.89
CA PRO A 174 5.02 10.08 16.87
C PRO A 174 6.19 10.90 17.44
N THR A 175 6.24 11.09 18.76
CA THR A 175 7.33 11.82 19.43
C THR A 175 8.58 10.96 19.68
N ARG A 176 8.49 9.65 19.53
CA ARG A 176 9.63 8.73 19.62
C ARG A 176 10.14 8.42 18.22
N VAL A 177 11.11 9.18 17.79
CA VAL A 177 11.72 9.04 16.46
C VAL A 177 13.11 8.44 16.56
N VAL A 178 13.45 7.66 15.55
CA VAL A 178 14.76 7.04 15.36
C VAL A 178 15.17 7.17 13.90
N SER A 179 16.47 7.09 13.65
CA SER A 179 17.00 7.00 12.29
C SER A 179 17.68 5.63 12.12
N TYR A 180 17.17 4.86 11.18
CA TYR A 180 17.74 3.57 10.82
C TYR A 180 18.34 3.63 9.42
N PRO A 181 19.53 3.06 9.20
CA PRO A 181 20.10 2.97 7.87
C PRO A 181 19.51 1.83 7.02
N GLY A 182 18.61 1.04 7.59
CA GLY A 182 18.00 -0.11 6.93
C GLY A 182 16.92 0.26 5.94
N LEU A 183 16.66 -0.63 4.99
CA LEU A 183 15.59 -0.49 4.00
C LEU A 183 14.20 -0.72 4.62
N TYR A 184 14.13 -1.68 5.52
CA TYR A 184 12.90 -2.06 6.24
C TYR A 184 13.09 -1.84 7.74
N VAL A 185 12.09 -1.25 8.37
CA VAL A 185 12.06 -0.97 9.81
C VAL A 185 10.77 -1.47 10.42
#